data_519da53e44fcf713a641d0ee4ead9bbe
#
_entry.id   519da53e44fcf713a641d0ee4ead9bbe
#
_cell.length_a   1.000
_cell.length_b   1.000
_cell.length_c   1.000
_cell.angle_alpha   90.00
_cell.angle_beta   90.00
_cell.angle_gamma   90.00
#
_symmetry.space_group_name_H-M   'P 1'
#
loop_
_entity.id
_entity.type
_entity.pdbx_description
1 polymer ?
#
loop_
_entity_poly.entity_id
_entity_poly.type
_entity_poly.pdbx_seq_one_letter_code
_entity_poly.pdbx_strand_id
1 'polypeptide(L)'
;MPNYPIYTIASAPEGSKSALEQLQQAFGVLPNIAAAIANSPKLINSLVGVFQQVHSRGLTEPENQIVLLKDAVANSSTYAVAFHTALALRQGVNSEETEAIRERRVPTDKRFAALSTLAKTLIERRGHLGKQELDAFVAAGFTKEQVLEVIAIVAASTITNYAGTIANPPLEDPFRHYAWRG
;
A
#
# COMPACT_ATOMS: atom_id res chain seq x y z
N MET A 1 15.86 16.92 -9.62
CA MET A 1 15.06 16.33 -8.56
C MET A 1 15.98 16.00 -7.38
N PRO A 2 15.51 16.09 -6.11
CA PRO A 2 16.34 15.67 -4.99
C PRO A 2 16.72 14.20 -5.17
N ASN A 3 17.99 13.90 -5.15
CA ASN A 3 18.50 12.56 -5.31
C ASN A 3 18.57 11.90 -3.92
N TYR A 4 17.55 11.12 -3.55
CA TYR A 4 17.56 10.35 -2.32
C TYR A 4 18.39 9.09 -2.53
N PRO A 5 19.49 8.90 -1.78
CA PRO A 5 20.25 7.66 -1.82
C PRO A 5 19.37 6.45 -1.52
N ILE A 6 19.56 5.38 -2.28
CA ILE A 6 18.95 4.07 -2.00
C ILE A 6 19.97 3.29 -1.18
N TYR A 7 19.72 3.17 0.10
CA TYR A 7 20.62 2.56 1.05
C TYR A 7 20.53 1.03 1.04
N THR A 8 21.68 0.40 1.28
CA THR A 8 21.69 -0.95 1.85
C THR A 8 21.53 -0.84 3.37
N ILE A 9 21.25 -1.96 4.05
CA ILE A 9 21.20 -1.96 5.52
C ILE A 9 22.52 -1.47 6.11
N ALA A 10 23.67 -1.90 5.54
CA ALA A 10 24.99 -1.52 6.03
C ALA A 10 25.27 -0.01 5.89
N SER A 11 24.82 0.61 4.79
CA SER A 11 25.09 2.03 4.49
C SER A 11 24.02 2.99 5.02
N ALA A 12 22.91 2.48 5.53
CA ALA A 12 21.80 3.30 6.01
C ALA A 12 22.16 4.05 7.31
N PRO A 13 21.51 5.20 7.57
CA PRO A 13 21.59 5.84 8.87
C PRO A 13 21.29 4.86 10.00
N GLU A 14 22.04 4.93 11.10
CA GLU A 14 21.94 3.95 12.20
C GLU A 14 20.50 3.78 12.70
N GLY A 15 19.77 4.87 12.89
CA GLY A 15 18.37 4.86 13.35
C GLY A 15 17.37 4.27 12.34
N SER A 16 17.80 3.92 11.11
CA SER A 16 16.95 3.30 10.09
C SER A 16 17.21 1.82 9.88
N LYS A 17 18.35 1.29 10.36
CA LYS A 17 18.80 -0.08 10.05
C LYS A 17 17.80 -1.15 10.50
N SER A 18 17.36 -1.09 11.74
CA SER A 18 16.40 -2.07 12.29
C SER A 18 15.08 -2.09 11.50
N ALA A 19 14.59 -0.93 11.07
CA ALA A 19 13.38 -0.84 10.23
C ALA A 19 13.59 -1.49 8.86
N LEU A 20 14.75 -1.29 8.24
CA LEU A 20 15.09 -1.93 6.95
C LEU A 20 15.22 -3.45 7.08
N GLU A 21 15.82 -3.94 8.17
CA GLU A 21 15.92 -5.37 8.45
C GLU A 21 14.53 -6.02 8.57
N GLN A 22 13.62 -5.38 9.30
CA GLN A 22 12.24 -5.85 9.44
C GLN A 22 11.51 -5.92 8.11
N LEU A 23 11.63 -4.88 7.27
CA LEU A 23 11.00 -4.85 5.95
C LEU A 23 11.62 -5.87 5.00
N GLN A 24 12.95 -6.05 5.03
CA GLN A 24 13.60 -7.11 4.26
C GLN A 24 13.13 -8.50 4.67
N GLN A 25 12.97 -8.74 5.95
CA GLN A 25 12.44 -10.02 6.46
C GLN A 25 10.98 -10.24 6.02
N ALA A 26 10.14 -9.21 6.09
CA ALA A 26 8.73 -9.30 5.71
C ALA A 26 8.52 -9.57 4.22
N PHE A 27 9.33 -8.96 3.35
CA PHE A 27 9.16 -9.07 1.89
C PHE A 27 10.11 -10.06 1.20
N GLY A 28 11.13 -10.56 1.92
CA GLY A 28 12.17 -11.42 1.34
C GLY A 28 13.18 -10.66 0.46
N VAL A 29 13.01 -9.36 0.28
CA VAL A 29 13.88 -8.43 -0.44
C VAL A 29 13.78 -7.07 0.25
N LEU A 30 14.85 -6.28 0.24
CA LEU A 30 14.78 -4.90 0.71
C LEU A 30 14.14 -4.02 -0.38
N PRO A 31 12.89 -3.52 -0.19
CA PRO A 31 12.26 -2.67 -1.19
C PRO A 31 13.04 -1.35 -1.37
N ASN A 32 13.30 -0.96 -2.61
CA ASN A 32 14.01 0.30 -2.91
C ASN A 32 13.28 1.53 -2.37
N ILE A 33 11.95 1.47 -2.28
CA ILE A 33 11.17 2.53 -1.62
C ILE A 33 11.51 2.64 -0.12
N ALA A 34 11.66 1.51 0.57
CA ALA A 34 12.07 1.51 1.98
C ALA A 34 13.49 2.05 2.14
N ALA A 35 14.40 1.63 1.25
CA ALA A 35 15.77 2.12 1.20
C ALA A 35 15.85 3.63 0.95
N ALA A 36 14.96 4.19 0.13
CA ALA A 36 14.84 5.63 -0.08
C ALA A 36 14.23 6.35 1.15
N ILE A 37 13.18 5.80 1.76
CA ILE A 37 12.55 6.36 2.97
C ILE A 37 13.52 6.36 4.16
N ALA A 38 14.47 5.44 4.21
CA ALA A 38 15.50 5.34 5.25
C ALA A 38 16.40 6.57 5.38
N ASN A 39 16.37 7.49 4.41
CA ASN A 39 16.98 8.83 4.54
C ASN A 39 16.40 9.62 5.75
N SER A 40 15.21 9.24 6.22
CA SER A 40 14.60 9.77 7.43
C SER A 40 14.32 8.62 8.42
N PRO A 41 15.17 8.45 9.45
CA PRO A 41 14.90 7.45 10.50
C PRO A 41 13.52 7.61 11.15
N LYS A 42 13.05 8.86 11.31
CA LYS A 42 11.71 9.13 11.83
C LYS A 42 10.64 8.54 10.91
N LEU A 43 10.73 8.77 9.60
CA LEU A 43 9.70 8.34 8.65
C LEU A 43 9.66 6.82 8.49
N ILE A 44 10.83 6.18 8.36
CA ILE A 44 10.89 4.72 8.17
C ILE A 44 10.40 3.97 9.41
N ASN A 45 10.73 4.44 10.62
CA ASN A 45 10.24 3.81 11.86
C ASN A 45 8.73 4.03 12.05
N SER A 46 8.19 5.19 11.67
CA SER A 46 6.74 5.43 11.67
C SER A 46 6.03 4.49 10.70
N LEU A 47 6.57 4.33 9.49
CA LEU A 47 6.03 3.41 8.49
C LEU A 47 5.99 1.97 9.01
N VAL A 48 7.09 1.47 9.56
CA VAL A 48 7.17 0.10 10.10
C VAL A 48 6.18 -0.09 11.24
N GLY A 49 6.04 0.88 12.14
CA GLY A 49 5.09 0.80 13.24
C GLY A 49 3.63 0.67 12.76
N VAL A 50 3.22 1.48 11.80
CA VAL A 50 1.86 1.37 11.21
C VAL A 50 1.72 0.08 10.41
N PHE A 51 2.73 -0.29 9.63
CA PHE A 51 2.73 -1.51 8.81
C PHE A 51 2.51 -2.78 9.65
N GLN A 52 3.18 -2.90 10.80
CA GLN A 52 2.98 -4.02 11.73
C GLN A 52 1.54 -4.12 12.22
N GLN A 53 0.87 -3.00 12.51
CA GLN A 53 -0.52 -2.98 12.92
C GLN A 53 -1.45 -3.40 11.78
N VAL A 54 -1.24 -2.88 10.56
CA VAL A 54 -2.02 -3.20 9.36
C VAL A 54 -2.00 -4.69 9.06
N HIS A 55 -0.87 -5.37 9.27
CA HIS A 55 -0.71 -6.80 8.99
C HIS A 55 -0.92 -7.71 10.23
N SER A 56 -1.50 -7.20 11.33
CA SER A 56 -1.72 -7.99 12.55
C SER A 56 -3.01 -8.79 12.52
N ARG A 57 -4.13 -8.17 12.87
CA ARG A 57 -5.47 -8.76 12.90
C ARG A 57 -6.43 -7.83 12.18
N GLY A 58 -7.58 -8.35 11.74
CA GLY A 58 -8.63 -7.55 11.12
C GLY A 58 -8.92 -8.01 9.69
N LEU A 59 -8.51 -7.23 8.69
CA LEU A 59 -8.62 -7.63 7.28
C LEU A 59 -7.63 -8.74 6.95
N THR A 60 -8.01 -9.62 6.02
CA THR A 60 -7.11 -10.66 5.49
C THR A 60 -6.03 -10.03 4.61
N GLU A 61 -4.90 -10.73 4.40
CA GLU A 61 -3.82 -10.23 3.54
C GLU A 61 -4.28 -9.92 2.10
N PRO A 62 -5.09 -10.76 1.43
CA PRO A 62 -5.70 -10.37 0.15
C PRO A 62 -6.48 -9.05 0.23
N GLU A 63 -7.28 -8.85 1.27
CA GLU A 63 -8.07 -7.63 1.49
C GLU A 63 -7.17 -6.41 1.74
N ASN A 64 -6.10 -6.56 2.53
CA ASN A 64 -5.09 -5.51 2.72
C ASN A 64 -4.48 -5.10 1.38
N GLN A 65 -4.11 -6.06 0.52
CA GLN A 65 -3.52 -5.78 -0.78
C GLN A 65 -4.50 -5.08 -1.73
N ILE A 66 -5.80 -5.36 -1.66
CA ILE A 66 -6.83 -4.62 -2.43
C ILE A 66 -6.85 -3.14 -2.04
N VAL A 67 -6.82 -2.83 -0.74
CA VAL A 67 -6.80 -1.45 -0.26
C VAL A 67 -5.50 -0.75 -0.68
N LEU A 68 -4.35 -1.39 -0.47
CA LEU A 68 -3.04 -0.86 -0.82
C LEU A 68 -2.88 -0.61 -2.33
N LEU A 69 -3.33 -1.55 -3.16
CA LEU A 69 -3.30 -1.40 -4.61
C LEU A 69 -4.24 -0.27 -5.07
N LYS A 70 -5.44 -0.18 -4.49
CA LYS A 70 -6.39 0.89 -4.82
C LYS A 70 -5.85 2.27 -4.45
N ASP A 71 -5.22 2.38 -3.27
CA ASP A 71 -4.59 3.61 -2.83
C ASP A 71 -3.43 4.01 -3.77
N ALA A 72 -2.59 3.05 -4.16
CA ALA A 72 -1.51 3.27 -5.11
C ALA A 72 -2.01 3.82 -6.47
N VAL A 73 -3.10 3.23 -6.99
CA VAL A 73 -3.73 3.69 -8.24
C VAL A 73 -4.37 5.07 -8.09
N ALA A 74 -5.05 5.33 -6.96
CA ALA A 74 -5.67 6.63 -6.69
C ALA A 74 -4.62 7.75 -6.60
N ASN A 75 -3.46 7.47 -6.02
CA ASN A 75 -2.32 8.39 -5.91
C ASN A 75 -1.41 8.39 -7.15
N SER A 76 -1.71 7.60 -8.18
CA SER A 76 -0.88 7.44 -9.40
C SER A 76 0.58 7.08 -9.09
N SER A 77 0.82 6.28 -8.05
CA SER A 77 2.15 5.83 -7.62
C SER A 77 2.58 4.61 -8.43
N THR A 78 3.34 4.82 -9.51
CA THR A 78 3.75 3.77 -10.45
C THR A 78 4.53 2.64 -9.77
N TYR A 79 5.41 2.97 -8.83
CA TYR A 79 6.14 1.99 -8.03
C TYR A 79 5.19 1.14 -7.18
N ALA A 80 4.31 1.79 -6.40
CA ALA A 80 3.43 1.09 -5.48
C ALA A 80 2.38 0.24 -6.22
N VAL A 81 1.88 0.68 -7.39
CA VAL A 81 0.98 -0.14 -8.21
C VAL A 81 1.66 -1.43 -8.64
N ALA A 82 2.89 -1.39 -9.14
CA ALA A 82 3.62 -2.59 -9.54
C ALA A 82 3.88 -3.52 -8.34
N PHE A 83 4.33 -2.96 -7.23
CA PHE A 83 4.65 -3.68 -6.00
C PHE A 83 3.41 -4.39 -5.43
N HIS A 84 2.31 -3.66 -5.22
CA HIS A 84 1.08 -4.23 -4.64
C HIS A 84 0.33 -5.14 -5.62
N THR A 85 0.47 -4.97 -6.94
CA THR A 85 -0.02 -5.97 -7.90
C THR A 85 0.66 -7.31 -7.68
N ALA A 86 2.00 -7.33 -7.60
CA ALA A 86 2.75 -8.55 -7.36
C ALA A 86 2.37 -9.21 -6.03
N LEU A 87 2.25 -8.42 -4.96
CA LEU A 87 1.87 -8.93 -3.64
C LEU A 87 0.43 -9.46 -3.61
N ALA A 88 -0.53 -8.77 -4.23
CA ALA A 88 -1.92 -9.22 -4.30
C ALA A 88 -2.03 -10.59 -4.99
N LEU A 89 -1.35 -10.76 -6.14
CA LEU A 89 -1.31 -12.04 -6.85
C LEU A 89 -0.64 -13.16 -6.02
N ARG A 90 0.43 -12.84 -5.31
CA ARG A 90 1.10 -13.80 -4.39
C ARG A 90 0.21 -14.21 -3.22
N GLN A 91 -0.69 -13.34 -2.77
CA GLN A 91 -1.69 -13.61 -1.74
C GLN A 91 -2.96 -14.29 -2.26
N GLY A 92 -2.98 -14.67 -3.55
CA GLY A 92 -4.08 -15.41 -4.17
C GLY A 92 -5.22 -14.53 -4.67
N VAL A 93 -5.06 -13.22 -4.75
CA VAL A 93 -6.04 -12.36 -5.46
C VAL A 93 -6.01 -12.71 -6.95
N ASN A 94 -7.19 -12.90 -7.54
CA ASN A 94 -7.31 -13.19 -8.97
C ASN A 94 -6.77 -12.03 -9.82
N SER A 95 -6.12 -12.36 -10.94
CA SER A 95 -5.59 -11.38 -11.87
C SER A 95 -6.65 -10.43 -12.44
N GLU A 96 -7.88 -10.90 -12.66
CA GLU A 96 -8.98 -10.07 -13.13
C GLU A 96 -9.34 -8.96 -12.13
N GLU A 97 -9.29 -9.25 -10.81
CA GLU A 97 -9.54 -8.28 -9.75
C GLU A 97 -8.42 -7.24 -9.66
N THR A 98 -7.17 -7.67 -9.76
CA THR A 98 -6.02 -6.74 -9.75
C THR A 98 -6.04 -5.84 -10.99
N GLU A 99 -6.30 -6.37 -12.18
CA GLU A 99 -6.41 -5.57 -13.40
C GLU A 99 -7.59 -4.60 -13.37
N ALA A 100 -8.74 -5.01 -12.82
CA ALA A 100 -9.86 -4.09 -12.62
C ALA A 100 -9.43 -2.83 -11.83
N ILE A 101 -8.70 -3.02 -10.72
CA ILE A 101 -8.19 -1.91 -9.91
C ILE A 101 -7.19 -1.06 -10.68
N ARG A 102 -6.23 -1.69 -11.38
CA ARG A 102 -5.19 -1.03 -12.20
C ARG A 102 -5.80 -0.16 -13.30
N GLU A 103 -6.89 -0.64 -13.90
CA GLU A 103 -7.67 0.09 -14.91
C GLU A 103 -8.71 1.06 -14.31
N ARG A 104 -8.61 1.34 -13.00
CA ARG A 104 -9.50 2.24 -12.25
C ARG A 104 -10.97 1.76 -12.21
N ARG A 105 -11.23 0.50 -12.58
CA ARG A 105 -12.54 -0.15 -12.46
C ARG A 105 -12.77 -0.66 -11.03
N VAL A 106 -13.99 -1.07 -10.76
CA VAL A 106 -14.37 -1.72 -9.51
C VAL A 106 -14.19 -3.24 -9.67
N PRO A 107 -13.59 -3.94 -8.70
CA PRO A 107 -13.53 -5.39 -8.66
C PRO A 107 -14.91 -6.06 -8.74
N THR A 108 -14.98 -7.31 -9.19
CA THR A 108 -16.22 -8.08 -9.27
C THR A 108 -16.57 -8.79 -7.97
N ASP A 109 -15.57 -9.21 -7.19
CA ASP A 109 -15.78 -9.73 -5.85
C ASP A 109 -16.40 -8.66 -4.95
N LYS A 110 -17.50 -8.99 -4.26
CA LYS A 110 -18.28 -8.01 -3.47
C LYS A 110 -17.48 -7.39 -2.33
N ARG A 111 -16.61 -8.17 -1.67
CA ARG A 111 -15.80 -7.68 -0.57
C ARG A 111 -14.69 -6.77 -1.09
N PHE A 112 -14.01 -7.19 -2.17
CA PHE A 112 -12.98 -6.38 -2.82
C PHE A 112 -13.56 -5.10 -3.42
N ALA A 113 -14.75 -5.16 -4.00
CA ALA A 113 -15.47 -3.98 -4.49
C ALA A 113 -15.75 -2.96 -3.38
N ALA A 114 -16.22 -3.43 -2.22
CA ALA A 114 -16.50 -2.57 -1.07
C ALA A 114 -15.22 -1.92 -0.52
N LEU A 115 -14.15 -2.69 -0.34
CA LEU A 115 -12.85 -2.19 0.12
C LEU A 115 -12.24 -1.18 -0.86
N SER A 116 -12.22 -1.52 -2.15
CA SER A 116 -11.71 -0.64 -3.20
C SER A 116 -12.51 0.67 -3.28
N THR A 117 -13.83 0.60 -3.15
CA THR A 117 -14.70 1.78 -3.17
C THR A 117 -14.50 2.64 -1.94
N LEU A 118 -14.41 2.05 -0.74
CA LEU A 118 -14.16 2.77 0.50
C LEU A 118 -12.80 3.48 0.46
N ALA A 119 -11.72 2.76 0.09
CA ALA A 119 -10.38 3.34 -0.01
C ALA A 119 -10.35 4.53 -0.99
N LYS A 120 -10.93 4.36 -2.18
CA LYS A 120 -11.05 5.46 -3.16
C LYS A 120 -11.77 6.67 -2.57
N THR A 121 -12.92 6.45 -1.92
CA THR A 121 -13.74 7.53 -1.36
C THR A 121 -13.00 8.27 -0.25
N LEU A 122 -12.30 7.53 0.64
CA LEU A 122 -11.48 8.12 1.70
C LEU A 122 -10.41 9.07 1.13
N ILE A 123 -9.74 8.66 0.06
CA ILE A 123 -8.68 9.44 -0.58
C ILE A 123 -9.27 10.66 -1.29
N GLU A 124 -10.22 10.45 -2.20
CA GLU A 124 -10.78 11.50 -3.05
C GLU A 124 -11.55 12.55 -2.24
N ARG A 125 -12.24 12.12 -1.18
CA ARG A 125 -13.03 13.00 -0.31
C ARG A 125 -12.32 13.33 1.01
N ARG A 126 -11.05 13.00 1.14
CA ARG A 126 -10.24 13.35 2.33
C ARG A 126 -10.91 12.93 3.65
N GLY A 127 -11.44 11.70 3.69
CA GLY A 127 -12.12 11.15 4.87
C GLY A 127 -13.60 11.54 5.02
N HIS A 128 -14.15 12.38 4.15
CA HIS A 128 -15.58 12.73 4.20
C HIS A 128 -16.44 11.59 3.65
N LEU A 129 -16.93 10.72 4.54
CA LEU A 129 -17.84 9.63 4.25
C LEU A 129 -19.26 9.98 4.66
N GLY A 130 -20.22 9.72 3.78
CA GLY A 130 -21.64 9.80 4.09
C GLY A 130 -22.16 8.53 4.74
N LYS A 131 -23.38 8.60 5.29
CA LYS A 131 -24.04 7.44 5.87
C LYS A 131 -24.21 6.30 4.84
N GLN A 132 -24.50 6.64 3.61
CA GLN A 132 -24.71 5.66 2.54
C GLN A 132 -23.48 4.81 2.25
N GLU A 133 -22.30 5.43 2.18
CA GLU A 133 -21.03 4.72 1.96
C GLU A 133 -20.70 3.79 3.13
N LEU A 134 -20.92 4.25 4.37
CA LEU A 134 -20.72 3.43 5.56
C LEU A 134 -21.68 2.25 5.63
N ASP A 135 -22.97 2.48 5.35
CA ASP A 135 -23.98 1.42 5.34
C ASP A 135 -23.69 0.38 4.25
N ALA A 136 -23.25 0.80 3.06
CA ALA A 136 -22.88 -0.08 1.97
C ALA A 136 -21.66 -0.97 2.34
N PHE A 137 -20.66 -0.42 3.01
CA PHE A 137 -19.50 -1.17 3.48
C PHE A 137 -19.89 -2.23 4.52
N VAL A 138 -20.73 -1.87 5.47
CA VAL A 138 -21.26 -2.81 6.48
C VAL A 138 -22.14 -3.89 5.83
N ALA A 139 -22.97 -3.53 4.85
CA ALA A 139 -23.82 -4.47 4.10
C ALA A 139 -22.99 -5.48 3.26
N ALA A 140 -21.76 -5.15 2.90
CA ALA A 140 -20.81 -6.05 2.26
C ALA A 140 -20.18 -7.07 3.24
N GLY A 141 -20.55 -7.04 4.52
CA GLY A 141 -20.10 -7.98 5.56
C GLY A 141 -18.89 -7.52 6.37
N PHE A 142 -18.57 -6.23 6.34
CA PHE A 142 -17.52 -5.61 7.16
C PHE A 142 -18.11 -4.97 8.43
N THR A 143 -17.25 -4.71 9.41
CA THR A 143 -17.60 -4.02 10.64
C THR A 143 -17.28 -2.53 10.56
N LYS A 144 -17.84 -1.74 11.49
CA LYS A 144 -17.46 -0.32 11.65
C LYS A 144 -16.00 -0.15 12.09
N GLU A 145 -15.46 -1.11 12.83
CA GLU A 145 -14.05 -1.14 13.21
C GLU A 145 -13.15 -1.23 11.96
N GLN A 146 -13.52 -2.11 11.02
CA GLN A 146 -12.77 -2.29 9.78
C GLN A 146 -12.77 -1.04 8.88
N VAL A 147 -13.73 -0.12 9.01
CA VAL A 147 -13.63 1.21 8.37
C VAL A 147 -12.40 1.97 8.89
N LEU A 148 -12.14 1.91 10.20
CA LEU A 148 -10.98 2.57 10.82
C LEU A 148 -9.67 1.85 10.47
N GLU A 149 -9.70 0.53 10.33
CA GLU A 149 -8.56 -0.26 9.84
C GLU A 149 -8.18 0.14 8.41
N VAL A 150 -9.16 0.34 7.52
CA VAL A 150 -8.90 0.85 6.15
C VAL A 150 -8.22 2.22 6.19
N ILE A 151 -8.57 3.10 7.15
CA ILE A 151 -7.88 4.39 7.31
C ILE A 151 -6.41 4.18 7.68
N ALA A 152 -6.08 3.21 8.55
CA ALA A 152 -4.70 2.92 8.90
C ALA A 152 -3.89 2.41 7.70
N ILE A 153 -4.50 1.56 6.85
CA ILE A 153 -3.88 1.06 5.62
C ILE A 153 -3.62 2.22 4.64
N VAL A 154 -4.62 3.09 4.42
CA VAL A 154 -4.49 4.27 3.56
C VAL A 154 -3.39 5.21 4.08
N ALA A 155 -3.29 5.41 5.39
CA ALA A 155 -2.23 6.24 5.98
C ALA A 155 -0.83 5.65 5.73
N ALA A 156 -0.64 4.34 5.95
CA ALA A 156 0.63 3.65 5.68
C ALA A 156 1.01 3.74 4.19
N SER A 157 0.05 3.49 3.31
CA SER A 157 0.22 3.55 1.86
C SER A 157 0.53 4.96 1.37
N THR A 158 -0.10 5.98 1.94
CA THR A 158 0.17 7.39 1.60
C THR A 158 1.63 7.77 1.85
N ILE A 159 2.25 7.27 2.93
CA ILE A 159 3.67 7.49 3.22
C ILE A 159 4.52 6.95 2.05
N THR A 160 4.30 5.71 1.63
CA THR A 160 5.09 5.09 0.56
C THR A 160 4.79 5.71 -0.80
N ASN A 161 3.54 6.05 -1.09
CA ASN A 161 3.14 6.65 -2.35
C ASN A 161 3.76 8.04 -2.55
N TYR A 162 3.72 8.89 -1.52
CA TYR A 162 4.30 10.24 -1.61
C TYR A 162 5.83 10.19 -1.64
N ALA A 163 6.43 9.38 -0.76
CA ALA A 163 7.88 9.18 -0.77
C ALA A 163 8.36 8.59 -2.11
N GLY A 164 7.61 7.62 -2.67
CA GLY A 164 7.89 7.02 -3.96
C GLY A 164 7.83 8.01 -5.11
N THR A 165 6.84 8.90 -5.12
CA THR A 165 6.72 9.96 -6.14
C THR A 165 7.88 10.95 -6.06
N ILE A 166 8.31 11.32 -4.84
CA ILE A 166 9.41 12.27 -4.62
C ILE A 166 10.78 11.63 -4.92
N ALA A 167 11.02 10.42 -4.41
CA ALA A 167 12.30 9.74 -4.53
C ALA A 167 12.49 9.02 -5.87
N ASN A 168 11.38 8.61 -6.50
CA ASN A 168 11.35 7.89 -7.78
C ASN A 168 12.35 6.71 -7.82
N PRO A 169 12.31 5.78 -6.84
CA PRO A 169 13.21 4.65 -6.81
C PRO A 169 12.93 3.71 -7.98
N PRO A 170 13.94 3.03 -8.54
CA PRO A 170 13.72 2.03 -9.57
C PRO A 170 12.93 0.84 -9.00
N LEU A 171 12.10 0.21 -9.84
CA LEU A 171 11.49 -1.07 -9.51
C LEU A 171 12.57 -2.16 -9.45
N GLU A 172 12.46 -3.06 -8.48
CA GLU A 172 13.24 -4.29 -8.41
C GLU A 172 12.83 -5.24 -9.54
N ASP A 173 13.78 -6.05 -9.99
CA ASP A 173 13.57 -6.98 -11.12
C ASP A 173 12.31 -7.85 -10.99
N PRO A 174 11.96 -8.41 -9.81
CA PRO A 174 10.74 -9.21 -9.66
C PRO A 174 9.43 -8.45 -9.91
N PHE A 175 9.44 -7.12 -9.79
CA PHE A 175 8.23 -6.30 -9.94
C PHE A 175 8.12 -5.62 -11.32
N ARG A 176 9.17 -5.62 -12.14
CA ARG A 176 9.18 -4.97 -13.46
C ARG A 176 8.11 -5.47 -14.41
N HIS A 177 7.76 -6.76 -14.31
CA HIS A 177 6.69 -7.35 -15.12
C HIS A 177 5.33 -6.68 -14.86
N TYR A 178 5.12 -6.13 -13.67
CA TYR A 178 3.90 -5.46 -13.25
C TYR A 178 3.95 -3.94 -13.41
N ALA A 179 4.95 -3.41 -14.11
CA ALA A 179 5.07 -1.97 -14.33
C ALA A 179 3.75 -1.37 -14.83
N TRP A 180 3.43 -0.17 -14.34
CA TRP A 180 2.17 0.51 -14.63
C TRP A 180 2.44 1.92 -15.12
N ARG A 181 1.67 2.38 -16.12
CA ARG A 181 1.90 3.67 -16.77
C ARG A 181 0.80 4.72 -16.52
N GLY A 182 -0.19 4.40 -15.67
CA GLY A 182 -1.30 5.30 -15.36
C GLY A 182 -2.54 5.04 -16.17
#